data_d72402115a161812cd37273bac4f2a10
#
_entry.id   d72402115a161812cd37273bac4f2a10
#
_cell.length_a   1.000
_cell.length_b   1.000
_cell.length_c   1.000
_cell.angle_alpha   90.00
_cell.angle_beta   90.00
_cell.angle_gamma   90.00
#
_symmetry.space_group_name_H-M   'P 1'
#
loop_
_entity.id
_entity.type
_entity.pdbx_description
1 polymer ?
#
loop_
_entity_poly.entity_id
_entity_poly.type
_entity_poly.pdbx_seq_one_letter_code
_entity_poly.pdbx_strand_id
1 'polypeptide(L)'
;QAPVKYEEAITMLVRALGYEPSAQAKGGYPYGYLIVANEVGLLDAVKGTQGAPATRGSVAQMTDNALEIEMMVQVGYGTDTKWVVSGTEDTTEKYLLDELGFDSVIGRPTSVNSNRKGITVSVEDEDEIKRLGKNKVSVTLPEGFDVYAIEGLESKIWYRDDIVIAKALEEAKYDAFEYNEDDEELELITEDEAYEIAASKDLYDITIDDDKFKDLKDGAVADYAKVVLNDDDEIIWAQGYTFDGFIVVDEVKDEVVYSADDYDDVDVEDFLFVKDGKEIKSADLEEGDVLYYN
;
A
#
# COMPACT_ATOMS: atom_id res chain seq x y z
N GLN A 1 36.88 -4.59 -10.92
CA GLN A 1 36.29 -4.72 -9.59
C GLN A 1 35.72 -6.14 -9.45
N ALA A 2 35.92 -6.78 -8.30
CA ALA A 2 35.28 -8.06 -8.02
C ALA A 2 33.77 -7.83 -7.79
N PRO A 3 32.91 -8.72 -8.26
CA PRO A 3 31.47 -8.64 -7.98
C PRO A 3 31.21 -8.84 -6.48
N VAL A 4 30.20 -8.17 -5.96
CA VAL A 4 29.70 -8.37 -4.58
C VAL A 4 29.06 -9.75 -4.50
N LYS A 5 29.43 -10.54 -3.51
CA LYS A 5 28.81 -11.84 -3.28
C LYS A 5 27.46 -11.72 -2.59
N TYR A 6 26.65 -12.75 -2.73
CA TYR A 6 25.31 -12.82 -2.15
C TYR A 6 25.33 -12.57 -0.64
N GLU A 7 26.17 -13.29 0.11
CA GLU A 7 26.32 -13.11 1.55
C GLU A 7 26.91 -11.76 1.97
N GLU A 8 27.68 -11.11 1.09
CA GLU A 8 28.22 -9.77 1.35
C GLU A 8 27.12 -8.71 1.22
N ALA A 9 26.24 -8.81 0.21
CA ALA A 9 25.08 -7.92 0.05
C ALA A 9 24.15 -8.05 1.27
N ILE A 10 23.82 -9.27 1.68
CA ILE A 10 23.04 -9.54 2.89
C ILE A 10 23.68 -8.93 4.13
N THR A 11 24.98 -9.12 4.31
CA THR A 11 25.70 -8.55 5.45
C THR A 11 25.60 -7.03 5.51
N MET A 12 25.68 -6.36 4.37
CA MET A 12 25.54 -4.89 4.30
C MET A 12 24.14 -4.45 4.74
N LEU A 13 23.09 -5.10 4.26
CA LEU A 13 21.71 -4.74 4.62
C LEU A 13 21.37 -5.08 6.07
N VAL A 14 21.75 -6.25 6.57
CA VAL A 14 21.58 -6.64 7.99
C VAL A 14 22.25 -5.64 8.93
N ARG A 15 23.43 -5.12 8.55
CA ARG A 15 24.11 -4.05 9.30
C ARG A 15 23.39 -2.73 9.21
N ALA A 16 22.92 -2.34 8.03
CA ALA A 16 22.14 -1.12 7.84
C ALA A 16 20.88 -1.10 8.68
N LEU A 17 20.21 -2.25 8.79
CA LEU A 17 19.02 -2.47 9.64
C LEU A 17 19.35 -2.54 11.16
N GLY A 18 20.62 -2.49 11.56
CA GLY A 18 21.05 -2.54 12.96
C GLY A 18 21.15 -3.94 13.58
N TYR A 19 20.89 -5.00 12.81
CA TYR A 19 20.87 -6.40 13.32
C TYR A 19 22.26 -7.05 13.47
N GLU A 20 23.35 -6.32 13.35
CA GLU A 20 24.69 -6.88 13.54
C GLU A 20 24.88 -7.58 14.89
N PRO A 21 24.40 -7.06 16.05
CA PRO A 21 24.53 -7.75 17.33
C PRO A 21 23.84 -9.11 17.34
N SER A 22 22.65 -9.21 16.74
CA SER A 22 21.94 -10.48 16.58
C SER A 22 22.68 -11.47 15.69
N ALA A 23 23.23 -10.98 14.55
CA ALA A 23 24.01 -11.80 13.64
C ALA A 23 25.30 -12.33 14.30
N GLN A 24 25.98 -11.50 15.08
CA GLN A 24 27.18 -11.91 15.83
C GLN A 24 26.85 -12.99 16.88
N ALA A 25 25.73 -12.84 17.62
CA ALA A 25 25.26 -13.83 18.59
C ALA A 25 24.93 -15.19 17.94
N LYS A 26 24.57 -15.20 16.65
CA LYS A 26 24.23 -16.40 15.85
C LYS A 26 25.42 -16.95 15.05
N GLY A 27 26.65 -16.56 15.38
CA GLY A 27 27.89 -17.12 14.81
C GLY A 27 28.59 -16.22 13.79
N GLY A 28 28.09 -15.00 13.59
CA GLY A 28 28.77 -14.00 12.75
C GLY A 28 28.77 -14.32 11.26
N TYR A 29 29.76 -13.78 10.56
CA TYR A 29 29.85 -13.90 9.10
C TYR A 29 30.30 -15.31 8.65
N PRO A 30 29.69 -15.89 7.61
CA PRO A 30 28.49 -15.40 6.91
C PRO A 30 27.18 -15.90 7.51
N TYR A 31 27.22 -16.97 8.29
CA TYR A 31 26.04 -17.76 8.68
C TYR A 31 25.09 -17.00 9.59
N GLY A 32 25.60 -16.29 10.59
CA GLY A 32 24.77 -15.50 11.48
C GLY A 32 23.97 -14.40 10.74
N TYR A 33 24.58 -13.80 9.74
CA TYR A 33 23.89 -12.80 8.89
C TYR A 33 22.82 -13.42 7.98
N LEU A 34 23.08 -14.61 7.42
CA LEU A 34 22.12 -15.36 6.64
C LEU A 34 20.90 -15.79 7.48
N ILE A 35 21.15 -16.24 8.72
CA ILE A 35 20.08 -16.64 9.66
C ILE A 35 19.22 -15.43 9.98
N VAL A 36 19.81 -14.31 10.40
CA VAL A 36 19.07 -13.10 10.74
C VAL A 36 18.29 -12.58 9.52
N ALA A 37 18.92 -12.51 8.36
CA ALA A 37 18.27 -12.04 7.14
C ALA A 37 17.01 -12.84 6.78
N ASN A 38 17.05 -14.16 7.00
CA ASN A 38 15.88 -15.02 6.78
C ASN A 38 14.79 -14.82 7.86
N GLU A 39 15.19 -14.64 9.12
CA GLU A 39 14.25 -14.44 10.25
C GLU A 39 13.48 -13.13 10.14
N VAL A 40 14.09 -12.08 9.60
CA VAL A 40 13.46 -10.76 9.49
C VAL A 40 12.78 -10.52 8.13
N GLY A 41 12.69 -11.53 7.26
CA GLY A 41 12.05 -11.40 5.94
C GLY A 41 12.90 -10.73 4.86
N LEU A 42 14.18 -10.38 5.14
CA LEU A 42 15.06 -9.75 4.15
C LEU A 42 15.26 -10.60 2.88
N LEU A 43 15.09 -11.91 2.98
CA LEU A 43 15.28 -12.87 1.89
C LEU A 43 13.98 -13.33 1.22
N ASP A 44 12.85 -12.74 1.56
CA ASP A 44 11.57 -13.10 0.98
C ASP A 44 11.56 -12.82 -0.54
N ALA A 45 11.16 -13.84 -1.31
CA ALA A 45 11.22 -13.86 -2.78
C ALA A 45 12.60 -13.63 -3.41
N VAL A 46 13.68 -13.58 -2.62
CA VAL A 46 15.05 -13.37 -3.10
C VAL A 46 15.66 -14.69 -3.59
N LYS A 47 16.17 -14.67 -4.82
CA LYS A 47 16.92 -15.80 -5.40
C LYS A 47 18.43 -15.52 -5.35
N GLY A 48 19.18 -16.44 -4.73
CA GLY A 48 20.63 -16.32 -4.64
C GLY A 48 21.28 -17.55 -4.01
N THR A 49 22.59 -17.65 -4.11
CA THR A 49 23.36 -18.77 -3.57
C THR A 49 24.62 -18.24 -2.89
N GLN A 50 24.90 -18.68 -1.68
CA GLN A 50 26.11 -18.34 -0.95
C GLN A 50 27.37 -18.65 -1.78
N GLY A 51 28.31 -17.73 -1.78
CA GLY A 51 29.58 -17.81 -2.54
C GLY A 51 29.45 -17.33 -3.99
N ALA A 52 28.24 -17.22 -4.54
CA ALA A 52 28.00 -16.69 -5.89
C ALA A 52 27.90 -15.16 -5.88
N PRO A 53 28.16 -14.48 -7.01
CA PRO A 53 27.88 -13.06 -7.17
C PRO A 53 26.39 -12.75 -6.96
N ALA A 54 26.08 -11.69 -6.22
CA ALA A 54 24.72 -11.16 -6.13
C ALA A 54 24.31 -10.57 -7.49
N THR A 55 23.10 -10.91 -7.95
CA THR A 55 22.54 -10.31 -9.16
C THR A 55 21.93 -8.94 -8.82
N ARG A 56 21.77 -8.07 -9.82
CA ARG A 56 21.08 -6.78 -9.64
C ARG A 56 19.65 -6.98 -9.13
N GLY A 57 18.92 -7.98 -9.66
CA GLY A 57 17.57 -8.32 -9.22
C GLY A 57 17.54 -8.77 -7.76
N SER A 58 18.45 -9.66 -7.33
CA SER A 58 18.53 -10.08 -5.92
C SER A 58 18.81 -8.91 -4.99
N VAL A 59 19.72 -7.98 -5.38
CA VAL A 59 20.03 -6.80 -4.56
C VAL A 59 18.83 -5.86 -4.50
N ALA A 60 18.16 -5.62 -5.62
CA ALA A 60 16.95 -4.78 -5.66
C ALA A 60 15.85 -5.34 -4.73
N GLN A 61 15.56 -6.64 -4.84
CA GLN A 61 14.55 -7.28 -3.99
C GLN A 61 14.93 -7.22 -2.50
N MET A 62 16.20 -7.53 -2.15
CA MET A 62 16.64 -7.39 -0.76
C MET A 62 16.58 -5.96 -0.25
N THR A 63 16.82 -4.96 -1.11
CA THR A 63 16.74 -3.56 -0.71
C THR A 63 15.28 -3.15 -0.50
N ASP A 64 14.39 -3.59 -1.37
CA ASP A 64 12.95 -3.39 -1.25
C ASP A 64 12.43 -3.99 0.06
N ASN A 65 12.69 -5.28 0.31
CA ASN A 65 12.34 -5.93 1.57
C ASN A 65 12.89 -5.16 2.80
N ALA A 66 14.12 -4.64 2.71
CA ALA A 66 14.75 -3.92 3.82
C ALA A 66 14.04 -2.61 4.19
N LEU A 67 13.27 -2.01 3.27
CA LEU A 67 12.50 -0.78 3.56
C LEU A 67 11.34 -1.04 4.52
N GLU A 68 10.83 -2.27 4.55
CA GLU A 68 9.67 -2.68 5.33
C GLU A 68 10.02 -3.35 6.68
N ILE A 69 11.32 -3.55 6.95
CA ILE A 69 11.80 -4.22 8.17
C ILE A 69 12.07 -3.17 9.26
N GLU A 70 11.48 -3.36 10.44
CA GLU A 70 11.79 -2.55 11.61
C GLU A 70 13.27 -2.69 11.97
N MET A 71 13.92 -1.56 12.23
CA MET A 71 15.32 -1.54 12.59
C MET A 71 15.56 -2.06 14.01
N MET A 72 16.68 -2.73 14.23
CA MET A 72 17.15 -3.00 15.57
C MET A 72 17.86 -1.78 16.13
N VAL A 73 17.44 -1.34 17.33
CA VAL A 73 17.96 -0.16 18.01
C VAL A 73 18.59 -0.50 19.35
N GLN A 74 19.56 0.31 19.76
CA GLN A 74 20.15 0.19 21.08
C GLN A 74 19.32 0.91 22.13
N VAL A 75 18.99 0.22 23.24
CA VAL A 75 18.36 0.81 24.41
C VAL A 75 19.26 0.64 25.64
N GLY A 76 19.14 1.56 26.61
CA GLY A 76 20.01 1.62 27.79
C GLY A 76 21.41 2.16 27.49
N TYR A 77 22.24 2.23 28.52
CA TYR A 77 23.58 2.78 28.47
C TYR A 77 24.55 1.96 29.37
N GLY A 78 25.80 1.94 28.99
CA GLY A 78 26.86 1.28 29.76
C GLY A 78 26.66 -0.23 29.86
N THR A 79 26.60 -0.77 31.09
CA THR A 79 26.42 -2.20 31.35
C THR A 79 25.01 -2.72 31.09
N ASP A 80 24.04 -1.81 31.01
CA ASP A 80 22.61 -2.15 30.80
C ASP A 80 22.19 -1.99 29.33
N THR A 81 23.16 -1.88 28.42
CA THR A 81 22.91 -1.80 26.98
C THR A 81 22.31 -3.12 26.49
N LYS A 82 21.18 -3.01 25.82
CA LYS A 82 20.58 -4.11 25.05
C LYS A 82 20.14 -3.62 23.67
N TRP A 83 19.89 -4.57 22.79
CA TRP A 83 19.41 -4.33 21.43
C TRP A 83 18.05 -4.94 21.27
N VAL A 84 17.11 -4.15 20.80
CA VAL A 84 15.70 -4.54 20.62
C VAL A 84 15.21 -4.13 19.22
N VAL A 85 14.18 -4.80 18.73
CA VAL A 85 13.49 -4.36 17.52
C VAL A 85 12.72 -3.08 17.88
N SER A 86 12.83 -2.05 17.06
CA SER A 86 12.08 -0.80 17.24
C SER A 86 10.57 -1.07 17.20
N GLY A 87 9.78 -0.23 17.88
CA GLY A 87 8.35 -0.50 18.10
C GLY A 87 8.07 -1.46 19.26
N THR A 88 9.12 -2.03 19.90
CA THR A 88 9.00 -2.87 21.09
C THR A 88 9.67 -2.21 22.29
N GLU A 89 9.33 -2.66 23.52
CA GLU A 89 9.96 -2.21 24.77
C GLU A 89 10.05 -0.68 24.92
N ASP A 90 8.96 0.04 24.72
CA ASP A 90 8.85 1.51 24.82
C ASP A 90 9.73 2.27 23.78
N THR A 91 10.11 1.64 22.68
CA THR A 91 10.77 2.29 21.55
C THR A 91 9.77 2.62 20.44
N THR A 92 9.97 3.76 19.79
CA THR A 92 9.19 4.12 18.58
C THR A 92 9.67 3.26 17.40
N GLU A 93 8.74 2.82 16.56
CA GLU A 93 9.06 2.16 15.30
C GLU A 93 10.03 3.00 14.44
N LYS A 94 10.99 2.33 13.84
CA LYS A 94 12.01 2.95 13.02
C LYS A 94 12.37 2.07 11.83
N TYR A 95 12.44 2.68 10.66
CA TYR A 95 12.75 2.04 9.39
C TYR A 95 13.98 2.70 8.73
N LEU A 96 14.55 2.06 7.71
CA LEU A 96 15.67 2.65 6.96
C LEU A 96 15.34 4.00 6.34
N LEU A 97 14.11 4.22 5.92
CA LEU A 97 13.66 5.49 5.33
C LEU A 97 13.75 6.64 6.34
N ASP A 98 13.43 6.38 7.62
CA ASP A 98 13.56 7.38 8.68
C ASP A 98 15.02 7.80 8.86
N GLU A 99 15.98 6.85 8.82
CA GLU A 99 17.41 7.13 8.86
C GLU A 99 17.91 7.89 7.62
N LEU A 100 17.27 7.69 6.46
CA LEU A 100 17.59 8.41 5.23
C LEU A 100 16.99 9.81 5.18
N GLY A 101 16.28 10.25 6.23
CA GLY A 101 15.74 11.59 6.38
C GLY A 101 14.46 11.82 5.59
N PHE A 102 13.66 10.78 5.41
CA PHE A 102 12.28 10.94 4.97
C PHE A 102 11.41 11.42 6.14
N ASP A 103 10.47 12.31 5.87
CA ASP A 103 9.34 12.54 6.74
C ASP A 103 8.36 11.37 6.60
N SER A 104 7.58 11.08 7.64
CA SER A 104 6.58 10.02 7.58
C SER A 104 5.27 10.44 8.22
N VAL A 105 4.19 9.80 7.79
CA VAL A 105 2.85 9.90 8.40
C VAL A 105 2.19 8.52 8.37
N ILE A 106 1.53 8.18 9.48
CA ILE A 106 0.61 7.04 9.55
C ILE A 106 -0.80 7.62 9.57
N GLY A 107 -1.65 7.12 8.68
CA GLY A 107 -3.03 7.56 8.57
C GLY A 107 -3.68 7.12 7.26
N ARG A 108 -4.91 7.53 7.07
CA ARG A 108 -5.76 7.14 5.95
C ARG A 108 -5.76 8.23 4.87
N PRO A 109 -5.31 7.95 3.64
CA PRO A 109 -5.55 8.83 2.50
C PRO A 109 -7.05 8.89 2.19
N THR A 110 -7.68 10.03 2.45
CA THR A 110 -9.14 10.22 2.32
C THR A 110 -9.52 11.18 1.20
N SER A 111 -8.54 11.86 0.60
CA SER A 111 -8.80 12.81 -0.47
C SER A 111 -7.63 12.85 -1.43
N VAL A 112 -7.90 12.54 -2.67
CA VAL A 112 -6.99 12.68 -3.81
C VAL A 112 -7.38 13.93 -4.57
N ASN A 113 -6.41 14.79 -4.90
CA ASN A 113 -6.73 15.97 -5.70
C ASN A 113 -7.04 15.58 -7.17
N SER A 114 -7.82 16.42 -7.85
CA SER A 114 -8.34 16.15 -9.20
C SER A 114 -7.28 15.88 -10.27
N ASN A 115 -6.03 16.27 -10.03
CA ASN A 115 -4.91 15.98 -10.93
C ASN A 115 -4.08 14.79 -10.48
N ARG A 116 -4.50 14.07 -9.44
CA ARG A 116 -3.83 12.90 -8.82
C ARG A 116 -2.36 13.14 -8.43
N LYS A 117 -1.96 14.40 -8.24
CA LYS A 117 -0.59 14.81 -7.85
C LYS A 117 -0.45 15.14 -6.36
N GLY A 118 -1.45 14.81 -5.57
CA GLY A 118 -1.41 15.02 -4.12
C GLY A 118 -2.55 14.33 -3.42
N ILE A 119 -2.28 13.93 -2.20
CA ILE A 119 -3.24 13.31 -1.28
C ILE A 119 -3.31 14.10 0.03
N THR A 120 -4.45 13.99 0.69
CA THR A 120 -4.60 14.38 2.08
C THR A 120 -4.74 13.13 2.92
N VAL A 121 -3.82 12.94 3.86
CA VAL A 121 -3.82 11.83 4.82
C VAL A 121 -4.48 12.31 6.10
N SER A 122 -5.58 11.70 6.48
CA SER A 122 -6.24 11.89 7.77
C SER A 122 -5.56 11.01 8.82
N VAL A 123 -5.22 11.59 9.96
CA VAL A 123 -4.54 10.92 11.07
C VAL A 123 -5.53 10.83 12.23
N GLU A 124 -5.78 9.62 12.71
CA GLU A 124 -6.73 9.35 13.80
C GLU A 124 -6.01 9.00 15.11
N ASP A 125 -4.82 8.41 15.03
CA ASP A 125 -4.02 8.05 16.20
C ASP A 125 -3.56 9.30 16.99
N GLU A 126 -3.87 9.33 18.30
CA GLU A 126 -3.57 10.48 19.17
C GLU A 126 -2.06 10.74 19.34
N ASP A 127 -1.25 9.69 19.39
CA ASP A 127 0.21 9.83 19.55
C ASP A 127 0.83 10.32 18.23
N GLU A 128 0.33 9.88 17.09
CA GLU A 128 0.74 10.37 15.79
C GLU A 128 0.32 11.83 15.57
N ILE A 129 -0.91 12.20 15.94
CA ILE A 129 -1.38 13.62 15.94
C ILE A 129 -0.48 14.47 16.82
N LYS A 130 -0.10 13.98 18.00
CA LYS A 130 0.79 14.70 18.91
C LYS A 130 2.20 14.84 18.34
N ARG A 131 2.73 13.80 17.67
CA ARG A 131 4.02 13.82 16.99
C ARG A 131 4.04 14.84 15.85
N LEU A 132 2.98 14.87 15.03
CA LEU A 132 2.85 15.74 13.87
C LEU A 132 2.37 17.17 14.19
N GLY A 133 1.68 17.35 15.32
CA GLY A 133 1.01 18.62 15.71
C GLY A 133 -0.23 18.95 14.86
N LYS A 134 -0.74 18.00 14.10
CA LYS A 134 -1.89 18.14 13.20
C LYS A 134 -2.52 16.79 12.89
N ASN A 135 -3.80 16.78 12.54
CA ASN A 135 -4.56 15.56 12.19
C ASN A 135 -4.78 15.36 10.67
N LYS A 136 -4.18 16.23 9.84
CA LYS A 136 -4.19 16.10 8.38
C LYS A 136 -2.84 16.48 7.82
N VAL A 137 -2.33 15.66 6.89
CA VAL A 137 -1.05 15.87 6.22
C VAL A 137 -1.29 15.83 4.72
N SER A 138 -0.83 16.87 4.01
CA SER A 138 -0.85 16.85 2.54
C SER A 138 0.49 16.35 2.04
N VAL A 139 0.45 15.36 1.15
CA VAL A 139 1.64 14.78 0.50
C VAL A 139 1.52 15.00 -1.00
N THR A 140 2.58 15.54 -1.61
CA THR A 140 2.69 15.64 -3.07
C THR A 140 3.16 14.31 -3.62
N LEU A 141 2.52 13.82 -4.67
CA LEU A 141 2.79 12.53 -5.28
C LEU A 141 3.64 12.67 -6.53
N PRO A 142 4.59 11.76 -6.78
CA PRO A 142 5.29 11.66 -8.05
C PRO A 142 4.34 11.17 -9.16
N GLU A 143 4.71 11.44 -10.40
CA GLU A 143 3.96 10.95 -11.55
C GLU A 143 3.97 9.42 -11.60
N GLY A 144 2.79 8.82 -11.81
CA GLY A 144 2.59 7.36 -11.86
C GLY A 144 2.65 6.66 -10.51
N PHE A 145 2.47 7.41 -9.41
CA PHE A 145 2.28 6.79 -8.09
C PHE A 145 0.90 6.13 -8.02
N ASP A 146 0.86 4.86 -7.64
CA ASP A 146 -0.38 4.11 -7.46
C ASP A 146 -1.11 4.58 -6.19
N VAL A 147 -1.97 5.58 -6.36
CA VAL A 147 -2.79 6.12 -5.26
C VAL A 147 -3.86 5.13 -4.84
N TYR A 148 -4.44 4.42 -5.82
CA TYR A 148 -5.55 3.51 -5.59
C TYR A 148 -5.17 2.39 -4.61
N ALA A 149 -3.91 1.95 -4.64
CA ALA A 149 -3.41 0.92 -3.73
C ALA A 149 -3.51 1.30 -2.24
N ILE A 150 -3.46 2.60 -1.91
CA ILE A 150 -3.48 3.09 -0.53
C ILE A 150 -4.70 3.93 -0.17
N GLU A 151 -5.48 4.41 -1.15
CA GLU A 151 -6.65 5.24 -0.90
C GLU A 151 -7.67 4.48 -0.04
N GLY A 152 -8.14 5.13 1.01
CA GLY A 152 -9.04 4.53 1.99
C GLY A 152 -8.38 3.58 3.01
N LEU A 153 -7.13 3.16 2.84
CA LEU A 153 -6.43 2.26 3.76
C LEU A 153 -5.56 3.03 4.74
N GLU A 154 -5.58 2.65 6.03
CA GLU A 154 -4.54 3.11 6.92
C GLU A 154 -3.17 2.70 6.35
N SER A 155 -2.29 3.66 6.21
CA SER A 155 -1.03 3.48 5.52
C SER A 155 0.09 4.24 6.21
N LYS A 156 1.28 3.67 6.22
CA LYS A 156 2.51 4.38 6.54
C LYS A 156 3.09 4.94 5.26
N ILE A 157 3.27 6.25 5.21
CA ILE A 157 3.71 6.98 4.03
C ILE A 157 4.98 7.74 4.38
N TRP A 158 6.06 7.46 3.68
CA TRP A 158 7.31 8.20 3.75
C TRP A 158 7.44 9.11 2.53
N TYR A 159 7.83 10.34 2.75
CA TYR A 159 7.96 11.31 1.68
C TYR A 159 9.16 12.25 1.88
N ARG A 160 9.84 12.56 0.79
CA ARG A 160 10.94 13.51 0.74
C ARG A 160 11.08 14.04 -0.69
N ASP A 161 10.98 15.36 -0.85
CA ASP A 161 11.00 16.02 -2.16
C ASP A 161 9.89 15.44 -3.08
N ASP A 162 10.29 14.80 -4.19
CA ASP A 162 9.42 14.14 -5.17
C ASP A 162 9.38 12.61 -5.03
N ILE A 163 9.90 12.07 -3.93
CA ILE A 163 9.90 10.64 -3.65
C ILE A 163 8.86 10.34 -2.58
N VAL A 164 7.94 9.43 -2.90
CA VAL A 164 6.94 8.90 -1.96
C VAL A 164 7.00 7.38 -1.99
N ILE A 165 7.01 6.79 -0.80
CA ILE A 165 6.94 5.34 -0.58
C ILE A 165 5.81 5.12 0.41
N ALA A 166 4.90 4.21 0.09
CA ALA A 166 3.78 3.91 0.97
C ALA A 166 3.66 2.40 1.20
N LYS A 167 3.24 2.04 2.41
CA LYS A 167 2.90 0.70 2.82
C LYS A 167 1.51 0.74 3.44
N ALA A 168 0.56 0.03 2.86
CA ALA A 168 -0.75 -0.19 3.49
C ALA A 168 -0.58 -1.07 4.73
N LEU A 169 -1.26 -0.71 5.81
CA LEU A 169 -1.29 -1.43 7.09
C LEU A 169 -2.56 -2.27 7.24
N GLU A 170 -3.52 -2.06 6.36
CA GLU A 170 -4.80 -2.76 6.25
C GLU A 170 -4.97 -3.37 4.88
N GLU A 171 -5.94 -4.26 4.74
CA GLU A 171 -6.36 -4.84 3.46
C GLU A 171 -7.78 -4.37 3.12
N ALA A 172 -8.06 -4.23 1.81
CA ALA A 172 -9.40 -3.93 1.32
C ALA A 172 -10.06 -5.19 0.77
N LYS A 173 -11.40 -5.23 0.83
CA LYS A 173 -12.24 -6.12 0.04
C LYS A 173 -12.61 -5.45 -1.28
N TYR A 174 -12.79 -6.25 -2.32
CA TYR A 174 -13.19 -5.79 -3.65
C TYR A 174 -14.40 -6.60 -4.09
N ASP A 175 -15.57 -5.95 -4.16
CA ASP A 175 -16.81 -6.61 -4.53
C ASP A 175 -17.82 -5.57 -5.06
N ALA A 176 -18.89 -6.01 -5.70
CA ALA A 176 -20.09 -5.25 -5.87
C ALA A 176 -20.84 -5.18 -4.54
N PHE A 177 -21.60 -4.11 -4.30
CA PHE A 177 -22.45 -4.04 -3.11
C PHE A 177 -23.82 -3.41 -3.39
N GLU A 178 -24.77 -3.71 -2.51
CA GLU A 178 -26.07 -3.05 -2.42
C GLU A 178 -26.21 -2.39 -1.03
N TYR A 179 -26.71 -1.15 -0.99
CA TYR A 179 -26.96 -0.42 0.25
C TYR A 179 -28.37 -0.69 0.76
N ASN A 180 -28.50 -1.10 2.01
CA ASN A 180 -29.74 -1.26 2.74
C ASN A 180 -29.89 -0.12 3.78
N GLU A 181 -30.80 0.83 3.52
CA GLU A 181 -31.04 1.99 4.40
C GLU A 181 -31.69 1.60 5.74
N ASP A 182 -32.55 0.57 5.74
CA ASP A 182 -33.32 0.16 6.93
C ASP A 182 -32.40 -0.46 8.01
N ASP A 183 -31.37 -1.19 7.58
CA ASP A 183 -30.43 -1.88 8.47
C ASP A 183 -29.08 -1.13 8.60
N GLU A 184 -28.84 -0.07 7.80
CA GLU A 184 -27.58 0.70 7.71
C GLU A 184 -26.39 -0.20 7.36
N GLU A 185 -26.57 -1.12 6.38
CA GLU A 185 -25.61 -2.13 5.96
C GLU A 185 -25.27 -1.99 4.47
N LEU A 186 -24.04 -2.46 4.11
CA LEU A 186 -23.70 -2.79 2.73
C LEU A 186 -23.63 -4.31 2.58
N GLU A 187 -24.43 -4.85 1.69
CA GLU A 187 -24.38 -6.26 1.31
C GLU A 187 -23.38 -6.47 0.17
N LEU A 188 -22.31 -7.21 0.41
CA LEU A 188 -21.34 -7.58 -0.61
C LEU A 188 -21.90 -8.75 -1.44
N ILE A 189 -22.07 -8.51 -2.73
CA ILE A 189 -22.86 -9.39 -3.61
C ILE A 189 -22.19 -10.75 -3.85
N THR A 190 -20.86 -10.77 -4.06
CA THR A 190 -20.14 -12.02 -4.36
C THR A 190 -19.88 -12.84 -3.11
N GLU A 191 -19.65 -12.19 -1.99
CA GLU A 191 -19.43 -12.87 -0.69
C GLU A 191 -20.75 -13.32 -0.05
N ASP A 192 -21.90 -12.74 -0.45
CA ASP A 192 -23.22 -12.97 0.17
C ASP A 192 -23.20 -12.67 1.68
N GLU A 193 -22.51 -11.58 2.06
CA GLU A 193 -22.32 -11.12 3.43
C GLU A 193 -22.70 -9.63 3.56
N ALA A 194 -23.43 -9.29 4.61
CA ALA A 194 -23.79 -7.91 4.95
C ALA A 194 -22.90 -7.40 6.09
N TYR A 195 -22.44 -6.17 5.97
CA TYR A 195 -21.57 -5.52 6.95
C TYR A 195 -22.22 -4.22 7.42
N GLU A 196 -22.31 -4.05 8.75
CA GLU A 196 -22.76 -2.80 9.35
C GLU A 196 -21.80 -1.67 9.01
N ILE A 197 -22.36 -0.46 8.84
CA ILE A 197 -21.53 0.73 8.65
C ILE A 197 -21.14 1.26 10.00
N ALA A 198 -19.85 1.42 10.25
CA ALA A 198 -19.33 1.91 11.52
C ALA A 198 -19.97 3.24 11.90
N ALA A 199 -20.45 3.32 13.14
CA ALA A 199 -21.09 4.53 13.71
C ALA A 199 -20.09 5.69 13.93
N SER A 200 -19.08 5.82 13.09
CA SER A 200 -18.08 6.88 13.15
C SER A 200 -18.67 8.20 12.64
N LYS A 201 -18.21 9.30 13.19
CA LYS A 201 -18.71 10.65 12.92
C LYS A 201 -18.45 11.15 11.50
N ASP A 202 -17.72 10.41 10.70
CA ASP A 202 -17.27 10.76 9.36
C ASP A 202 -17.77 9.76 8.29
N LEU A 203 -19.08 9.46 8.29
CA LEU A 203 -19.82 8.75 7.23
C LEU A 203 -19.65 9.36 5.81
N TYR A 204 -18.64 10.20 5.63
CA TYR A 204 -18.35 10.91 4.38
C TYR A 204 -17.43 10.14 3.44
N ASP A 205 -16.89 9.01 3.91
CA ASP A 205 -15.88 8.24 3.21
C ASP A 205 -16.47 7.01 2.51
N ILE A 206 -17.82 6.92 2.42
CA ILE A 206 -18.53 5.95 1.58
C ILE A 206 -19.15 6.70 0.42
N THR A 207 -18.81 6.29 -0.81
CA THR A 207 -19.27 6.93 -2.03
C THR A 207 -19.66 5.91 -3.09
N ILE A 208 -20.61 6.27 -3.96
CA ILE A 208 -20.86 5.59 -5.23
C ILE A 208 -20.82 6.69 -6.31
N ASP A 209 -19.96 6.56 -7.32
CA ASP A 209 -19.77 7.52 -8.40
C ASP A 209 -19.64 8.98 -7.89
N ASP A 210 -18.82 9.19 -6.84
CA ASP A 210 -18.65 10.46 -6.12
C ASP A 210 -19.87 10.95 -5.30
N ASP A 211 -21.04 10.33 -5.39
CA ASP A 211 -22.18 10.60 -4.52
C ASP A 211 -21.90 10.09 -3.10
N LYS A 212 -22.05 10.98 -2.13
CA LYS A 212 -21.73 10.67 -0.73
C LYS A 212 -22.82 9.83 -0.09
N PHE A 213 -22.45 8.98 0.85
CA PHE A 213 -23.33 8.09 1.62
C PHE A 213 -24.65 8.75 2.07
N LYS A 214 -24.60 9.95 2.62
CA LYS A 214 -25.80 10.70 3.08
C LYS A 214 -26.82 11.01 1.97
N ASP A 215 -26.40 10.96 0.72
CA ASP A 215 -27.20 11.25 -0.46
C ASP A 215 -27.63 9.95 -1.19
N LEU A 216 -27.09 8.77 -0.76
CA LEU A 216 -27.49 7.46 -1.28
C LEU A 216 -28.92 7.13 -0.86
N LYS A 217 -29.60 6.33 -1.66
CA LYS A 217 -30.92 5.83 -1.42
C LYS A 217 -30.89 4.34 -1.13
N ASP A 218 -31.91 3.86 -0.43
CA ASP A 218 -32.13 2.42 -0.28
C ASP A 218 -32.09 1.70 -1.62
N GLY A 219 -31.37 0.57 -1.68
CA GLY A 219 -31.12 -0.18 -2.90
C GLY A 219 -30.10 0.47 -3.86
N ALA A 220 -29.30 1.44 -3.41
CA ALA A 220 -28.19 1.93 -4.22
C ALA A 220 -27.16 0.82 -4.43
N VAL A 221 -26.75 0.58 -5.68
CA VAL A 221 -25.85 -0.51 -6.08
C VAL A 221 -24.54 0.07 -6.61
N ALA A 222 -23.43 -0.54 -6.23
CA ALA A 222 -22.17 -0.38 -6.91
C ALA A 222 -21.80 -1.70 -7.62
N ASP A 223 -21.50 -1.62 -8.90
CA ASP A 223 -21.08 -2.80 -9.68
C ASP A 223 -19.66 -3.27 -9.34
N TYR A 224 -18.85 -2.36 -8.81
CA TYR A 224 -17.53 -2.63 -8.28
C TYR A 224 -17.20 -1.64 -7.17
N ALA A 225 -16.62 -2.11 -6.10
CA ALA A 225 -16.21 -1.26 -5.00
C ALA A 225 -14.94 -1.78 -4.33
N LYS A 226 -14.20 -0.84 -3.74
CA LYS A 226 -13.17 -1.08 -2.75
C LYS A 226 -13.78 -0.77 -1.38
N VAL A 227 -13.75 -1.73 -0.46
CA VAL A 227 -14.37 -1.65 0.87
C VAL A 227 -13.32 -1.93 1.94
N VAL A 228 -13.27 -1.12 2.99
CA VAL A 228 -12.35 -1.26 4.12
C VAL A 228 -13.14 -1.47 5.40
N LEU A 229 -12.80 -2.52 6.13
CA LEU A 229 -13.40 -2.88 7.41
C LEU A 229 -12.46 -2.51 8.56
N ASN A 230 -13.02 -2.26 9.74
CA ASN A 230 -12.29 -2.18 10.99
C ASN A 230 -12.11 -3.56 11.63
N ASP A 231 -11.48 -3.61 12.81
CA ASP A 231 -11.26 -4.85 13.57
C ASP A 231 -12.56 -5.50 14.11
N ASP A 232 -13.68 -4.78 14.09
CA ASP A 232 -15.01 -5.25 14.51
C ASP A 232 -15.86 -5.70 13.31
N ASP A 233 -15.26 -5.81 12.11
CA ASP A 233 -15.91 -6.14 10.84
C ASP A 233 -16.98 -5.10 10.41
N GLU A 234 -16.84 -3.83 10.79
CA GLU A 234 -17.70 -2.75 10.34
C GLU A 234 -17.03 -1.96 9.21
N ILE A 235 -17.82 -1.48 8.25
CA ILE A 235 -17.33 -0.67 7.12
C ILE A 235 -16.98 0.74 7.60
N ILE A 236 -15.72 1.12 7.39
CA ILE A 236 -15.19 2.45 7.72
C ILE A 236 -14.89 3.30 6.50
N TRP A 237 -14.76 2.68 5.34
CA TRP A 237 -14.54 3.37 4.08
C TRP A 237 -15.00 2.49 2.91
N ALA A 238 -15.60 3.09 1.88
CA ALA A 238 -15.93 2.41 0.64
C ALA A 238 -15.98 3.39 -0.53
N GLN A 239 -15.48 2.96 -1.68
CA GLN A 239 -15.59 3.66 -2.94
C GLN A 239 -16.14 2.71 -4.00
N GLY A 240 -17.40 2.94 -4.37
CA GLY A 240 -18.13 2.17 -5.36
C GLY A 240 -18.25 2.90 -6.69
N TYR A 241 -18.42 2.12 -7.75
CA TYR A 241 -18.62 2.58 -9.11
C TYR A 241 -19.75 1.80 -9.76
N THR A 242 -20.63 2.49 -10.49
CA THR A 242 -21.58 1.85 -11.40
C THR A 242 -20.98 1.79 -12.80
N PHE A 243 -21.36 0.81 -13.62
CA PHE A 243 -20.86 0.69 -14.97
C PHE A 243 -21.91 1.05 -16.00
N ASP A 244 -21.56 1.95 -16.91
CA ASP A 244 -22.38 2.32 -18.08
C ASP A 244 -22.30 1.27 -19.19
N GLY A 245 -21.19 0.51 -19.23
CA GLY A 245 -20.97 -0.51 -20.26
C GLY A 245 -19.64 -1.24 -20.10
N PHE A 246 -19.31 -2.02 -21.12
CA PHE A 246 -18.02 -2.69 -21.22
C PHE A 246 -17.49 -2.68 -22.65
N ILE A 247 -16.19 -2.86 -22.80
CA ILE A 247 -15.49 -2.98 -24.07
C ILE A 247 -14.50 -4.15 -24.01
N VAL A 248 -14.41 -4.94 -25.05
CA VAL A 248 -13.41 -6.00 -25.18
C VAL A 248 -12.24 -5.46 -25.98
N VAL A 249 -11.04 -5.50 -25.41
CA VAL A 249 -9.82 -4.96 -26.01
C VAL A 249 -9.38 -5.84 -27.19
N ASP A 250 -9.21 -5.25 -28.39
CA ASP A 250 -8.52 -5.86 -29.54
C ASP A 250 -7.07 -5.37 -29.58
N GLU A 251 -6.85 -4.06 -29.55
CA GLU A 251 -5.53 -3.42 -29.56
C GLU A 251 -5.54 -2.15 -28.72
N VAL A 252 -4.40 -1.80 -28.15
CA VAL A 252 -4.18 -0.49 -27.52
C VAL A 252 -3.04 0.20 -28.24
N LYS A 253 -3.30 1.41 -28.72
CA LYS A 253 -2.32 2.18 -29.46
C LYS A 253 -2.56 3.69 -29.27
N ASP A 254 -1.48 4.42 -28.97
CA ASP A 254 -1.51 5.87 -28.82
C ASP A 254 -2.63 6.36 -27.86
N GLU A 255 -2.83 5.66 -26.71
CA GLU A 255 -3.86 5.93 -25.71
C GLU A 255 -5.31 5.78 -26.22
N VAL A 256 -5.48 4.97 -27.25
CA VAL A 256 -6.78 4.56 -27.78
C VAL A 256 -6.94 3.06 -27.61
N VAL A 257 -8.05 2.64 -27.03
CA VAL A 257 -8.48 1.25 -26.97
C VAL A 257 -9.37 0.96 -28.18
N TYR A 258 -8.92 0.02 -29.01
CA TYR A 258 -9.69 -0.49 -30.13
C TYR A 258 -10.52 -1.69 -29.67
N SER A 259 -11.81 -1.68 -30.02
CA SER A 259 -12.76 -2.73 -29.60
C SER A 259 -12.76 -3.90 -30.55
N ALA A 260 -12.83 -5.12 -30.01
CA ALA A 260 -13.00 -6.36 -30.78
C ALA A 260 -14.42 -6.52 -31.39
N ASP A 261 -15.42 -5.80 -30.89
CA ASP A 261 -16.84 -6.03 -31.16
C ASP A 261 -17.54 -4.94 -31.99
N ASP A 262 -16.85 -4.26 -32.91
CA ASP A 262 -17.39 -3.17 -33.73
C ASP A 262 -17.98 -1.98 -32.92
N TYR A 263 -17.65 -1.85 -31.64
CA TYR A 263 -17.91 -0.65 -30.84
C TYR A 263 -16.93 0.46 -31.23
N ASP A 264 -17.30 1.69 -30.93
CA ASP A 264 -16.41 2.84 -31.19
C ASP A 264 -15.12 2.74 -30.39
N ASP A 265 -13.99 3.08 -31.03
CA ASP A 265 -12.70 3.18 -30.37
C ASP A 265 -12.76 4.26 -29.28
N VAL A 266 -12.13 4.01 -28.12
CA VAL A 266 -12.19 4.90 -26.97
C VAL A 266 -10.82 5.48 -26.69
N ASP A 267 -10.76 6.83 -26.71
CA ASP A 267 -9.62 7.59 -26.22
C ASP A 267 -9.60 7.49 -24.68
N VAL A 268 -8.50 7.00 -24.15
CA VAL A 268 -8.37 6.69 -22.72
C VAL A 268 -7.28 7.48 -22.01
N GLU A 269 -6.83 8.59 -22.61
CA GLU A 269 -5.77 9.45 -22.04
C GLU A 269 -6.07 9.88 -20.60
N ASP A 270 -7.34 10.17 -20.29
CA ASP A 270 -7.77 10.66 -18.97
C ASP A 270 -8.39 9.58 -18.07
N PHE A 271 -8.39 8.30 -18.49
CA PHE A 271 -9.01 7.22 -17.72
C PHE A 271 -8.07 6.63 -16.67
N LEU A 272 -8.64 6.28 -15.52
CA LEU A 272 -8.01 5.47 -14.50
C LEU A 272 -8.32 3.99 -14.75
N PHE A 273 -7.30 3.16 -14.92
CA PHE A 273 -7.48 1.72 -15.03
C PHE A 273 -7.15 1.04 -13.72
N VAL A 274 -8.06 0.20 -13.25
CA VAL A 274 -7.87 -0.63 -12.06
C VAL A 274 -8.00 -2.11 -12.45
N LYS A 275 -7.00 -2.93 -12.11
CA LYS A 275 -7.00 -4.37 -12.30
C LYS A 275 -6.47 -5.04 -11.05
N ASP A 276 -7.23 -5.99 -10.49
CA ASP A 276 -6.86 -6.73 -9.27
C ASP A 276 -6.50 -5.79 -8.09
N GLY A 277 -7.27 -4.71 -7.90
CA GLY A 277 -7.08 -3.75 -6.82
C GLY A 277 -5.86 -2.83 -6.97
N LYS A 278 -5.30 -2.71 -8.17
CA LYS A 278 -4.14 -1.86 -8.47
C LYS A 278 -4.40 -0.98 -9.67
N GLU A 279 -3.85 0.23 -9.61
CA GLU A 279 -3.80 1.10 -10.77
C GLU A 279 -2.82 0.55 -11.81
N ILE A 280 -3.27 0.41 -13.06
CA ILE A 280 -2.45 -0.01 -14.19
C ILE A 280 -2.46 1.07 -15.28
N LYS A 281 -1.59 0.95 -16.27
CA LYS A 281 -1.56 1.85 -17.43
C LYS A 281 -2.29 1.22 -18.61
N SER A 282 -2.77 2.05 -19.53
CA SER A 282 -3.35 1.58 -20.79
C SER A 282 -2.41 0.62 -21.54
N ALA A 283 -1.10 0.82 -21.44
CA ALA A 283 -0.08 -0.05 -22.05
C ALA A 283 0.03 -1.46 -21.41
N ASP A 284 -0.56 -1.68 -20.24
CA ASP A 284 -0.59 -2.98 -19.56
C ASP A 284 -1.82 -3.80 -19.91
N LEU A 285 -2.74 -3.25 -20.74
CA LEU A 285 -3.91 -3.96 -21.25
C LEU A 285 -3.50 -4.94 -22.36
N GLU A 286 -4.15 -6.09 -22.37
CA GLU A 286 -3.90 -7.16 -23.33
C GLU A 286 -5.13 -7.41 -24.22
N GLU A 287 -4.92 -7.93 -25.44
CA GLU A 287 -6.01 -8.40 -26.32
C GLU A 287 -6.90 -9.41 -25.56
N GLY A 288 -8.19 -9.15 -25.54
CA GLY A 288 -9.19 -9.96 -24.86
C GLY A 288 -9.50 -9.52 -23.43
N ASP A 289 -8.81 -8.50 -22.88
CA ASP A 289 -9.23 -7.89 -21.61
C ASP A 289 -10.63 -7.28 -21.78
N VAL A 290 -11.46 -7.38 -20.74
CA VAL A 290 -12.79 -6.75 -20.68
C VAL A 290 -12.71 -5.56 -19.75
N LEU A 291 -12.92 -4.36 -20.31
CA LEU A 291 -12.94 -3.12 -19.57
C LEU A 291 -14.39 -2.74 -19.27
N TYR A 292 -14.74 -2.62 -18.00
CA TYR A 292 -15.97 -2.00 -17.55
C TYR A 292 -15.69 -0.51 -17.29
N TYR A 293 -16.61 0.38 -17.69
CA TYR A 293 -16.41 1.82 -17.60
C TYR A 293 -17.67 2.55 -17.11
N ASN A 294 -17.47 3.68 -16.49
CA ASN A 294 -18.48 4.67 -16.08
C ASN A 294 -18.20 6.06 -16.64
#